data_795321e55014c5c8d2da993bd36615ac
#
_entry.id   795321e55014c5c8d2da993bd36615ac
#
_cell.length_a   1.000
_cell.length_b   1.000
_cell.length_c   1.000
_cell.angle_alpha   90.00
_cell.angle_beta   90.00
_cell.angle_gamma   90.00
#
_symmetry.space_group_name_H-M   'P 1'
#
loop_
_entity.id
_entity.type
_entity.pdbx_description
1 polymer ?
#
loop_
_entity_poly.entity_id
_entity_poly.type
_entity_poly.pdbx_seq_one_letter_code
_entity_poly.pdbx_strand_id
1 'polypeptide(L)'
;AATELQIPFLRMTRPPWVKQPGDQWIEVPDLAAAAEYLKTEFEISNSDLSGATVFLTTGNRGLELFEQCKRCNFVVRTVDVPKLNKSASVISAWSDATFLQERGPFTLEKELNLFRQHAITLLVTKNSGGDSTYAKIEAARKMGIPVLIVERPQLKPSDVCSTVAEVMNFVLRHSTK
;
A
#
# COMPACT_ATOMS: atom_id res chain seq x y z
N ALA A 1 -1.82 21.51 -16.05
CA ALA A 1 -0.88 21.33 -17.18
C ALA A 1 -1.63 20.88 -18.45
N ALA A 2 -1.96 19.57 -18.68
CA ALA A 2 -2.59 19.13 -19.94
C ALA A 2 -3.91 19.87 -20.24
N THR A 3 -4.78 20.02 -19.26
CA THR A 3 -6.05 20.74 -19.39
C THR A 3 -5.85 22.22 -19.76
N GLU A 4 -4.87 22.87 -19.17
CA GLU A 4 -4.53 24.29 -19.45
C GLU A 4 -3.99 24.47 -20.88
N LEU A 5 -3.28 23.46 -21.37
CA LEU A 5 -2.72 23.44 -22.71
C LEU A 5 -3.68 22.84 -23.75
N GLN A 6 -4.90 22.49 -23.35
CA GLN A 6 -5.91 21.85 -24.20
C GLN A 6 -5.41 20.57 -24.88
N ILE A 7 -4.47 19.87 -24.22
CA ILE A 7 -3.95 18.58 -24.70
C ILE A 7 -4.92 17.48 -24.26
N PRO A 8 -5.50 16.72 -25.20
CA PRO A 8 -6.33 15.56 -24.86
C PRO A 8 -5.54 14.58 -23.99
N PHE A 9 -6.08 14.17 -22.85
CA PHE A 9 -5.45 13.16 -22.04
C PHE A 9 -6.48 12.20 -21.44
N LEU A 10 -6.09 10.96 -21.35
CA LEU A 10 -6.89 9.87 -20.79
C LEU A 10 -6.10 9.24 -19.65
N ARG A 11 -6.78 8.95 -18.54
CA ARG A 11 -6.18 8.24 -17.41
C ARG A 11 -6.61 6.79 -17.42
N MET A 12 -5.64 5.89 -17.56
CA MET A 12 -5.92 4.48 -17.36
C MET A 12 -5.74 4.12 -15.87
N THR A 13 -6.79 3.57 -15.26
CA THR A 13 -6.78 3.15 -13.85
C THR A 13 -7.32 1.74 -13.73
N ARG A 14 -6.71 0.94 -12.84
CA ARG A 14 -7.30 -0.35 -12.48
C ARG A 14 -8.48 -0.12 -11.54
N PRO A 15 -9.57 -0.92 -11.60
CA PRO A 15 -10.61 -0.88 -10.58
C PRO A 15 -9.99 -1.05 -9.18
N PRO A 16 -10.47 -0.33 -8.16
CA PRO A 16 -10.03 -0.56 -6.80
C PRO A 16 -10.45 -1.95 -6.34
N TRP A 17 -9.73 -2.48 -5.36
CA TRP A 17 -10.20 -3.66 -4.67
C TRP A 17 -11.46 -3.32 -3.87
N VAL A 18 -12.37 -4.27 -3.83
CA VAL A 18 -13.64 -4.15 -3.09
C VAL A 18 -13.60 -5.13 -1.93
N LYS A 19 -14.03 -4.65 -0.77
CA LYS A 19 -14.11 -5.44 0.47
C LYS A 19 -14.97 -6.67 0.26
N GLN A 20 -14.46 -7.83 0.65
CA GLN A 20 -15.12 -9.12 0.56
C GLN A 20 -15.57 -9.61 1.94
N PRO A 21 -16.53 -10.54 2.02
CA PRO A 21 -16.85 -11.19 3.29
C PRO A 21 -15.60 -11.78 3.96
N GLY A 22 -15.42 -11.49 5.24
CA GLY A 22 -14.24 -11.89 6.01
C GLY A 22 -13.07 -10.91 5.99
N ASP A 23 -13.11 -9.87 5.15
CA ASP A 23 -12.11 -8.81 5.20
C ASP A 23 -12.29 -7.92 6.44
N GLN A 24 -11.22 -7.70 7.16
CA GLN A 24 -11.15 -6.78 8.28
C GLN A 24 -10.41 -5.50 7.84
N TRP A 25 -11.05 -4.72 6.96
CA TRP A 25 -10.45 -3.48 6.47
C TRP A 25 -10.74 -2.30 7.36
N ILE A 26 -9.68 -1.52 7.61
CA ILE A 26 -9.71 -0.20 8.22
C ILE A 26 -9.25 0.76 7.12
N GLU A 27 -10.16 1.58 6.63
CA GLU A 27 -9.91 2.48 5.51
C GLU A 27 -9.40 3.83 6.03
N VAL A 28 -8.30 4.30 5.43
CA VAL A 28 -7.69 5.60 5.78
C VAL A 28 -7.40 6.40 4.51
N PRO A 29 -7.51 7.73 4.57
CA PRO A 29 -7.41 8.56 3.37
C PRO A 29 -6.00 8.60 2.76
N ASP A 30 -4.95 8.50 3.59
CA ASP A 30 -3.57 8.60 3.14
C ASP A 30 -2.59 7.89 4.08
N LEU A 31 -1.29 7.92 3.75
CA LEU A 31 -0.24 7.30 4.56
C LEU A 31 0.01 8.00 5.89
N ALA A 32 -0.26 9.31 5.98
CA ALA A 32 -0.12 10.04 7.24
C ALA A 32 -1.17 9.59 8.24
N ALA A 33 -2.42 9.45 7.78
CA ALA A 33 -3.50 8.89 8.59
C ALA A 33 -3.24 7.42 8.98
N ALA A 34 -2.60 6.63 8.11
CA ALA A 34 -2.18 5.28 8.44
C ALA A 34 -1.13 5.25 9.56
N ALA A 35 -0.13 6.11 9.50
CA ALA A 35 0.90 6.22 10.52
C ALA A 35 0.33 6.72 11.87
N GLU A 36 -0.58 7.69 11.82
CA GLU A 36 -1.25 8.20 13.03
C GLU A 36 -2.16 7.13 13.66
N TYR A 37 -2.86 6.33 12.85
CA TYR A 37 -3.62 5.18 13.34
C TYR A 37 -2.71 4.19 14.10
N LEU A 38 -1.57 3.79 13.52
CA LEU A 38 -0.63 2.89 14.18
C LEU A 38 -0.11 3.47 15.50
N LYS A 39 0.22 4.75 15.51
CA LYS A 39 0.69 5.44 16.70
C LYS A 39 -0.39 5.46 17.80
N THR A 40 -1.64 5.76 17.43
CA THR A 40 -2.75 5.81 18.39
C THR A 40 -3.05 4.43 18.97
N GLU A 41 -3.16 3.41 18.12
CA GLU A 41 -3.52 2.06 18.54
C GLU A 41 -2.41 1.37 19.35
N PHE A 42 -1.14 1.54 18.96
CA PHE A 42 -0.04 0.76 19.54
C PHE A 42 0.81 1.55 20.55
N GLU A 43 0.82 2.89 20.52
CA GLU A 43 1.61 3.69 21.44
C GLU A 43 0.79 4.30 22.57
N ILE A 44 -0.47 4.69 22.29
CA ILE A 44 -1.33 5.40 23.24
C ILE A 44 -2.29 4.44 23.94
N SER A 45 -2.86 3.49 23.22
CA SER A 45 -3.66 2.45 23.82
C SER A 45 -2.75 1.51 24.61
N ASN A 46 -3.03 1.34 25.90
CA ASN A 46 -2.45 0.28 26.75
C ASN A 46 -2.92 -1.12 26.32
N SER A 47 -3.21 -1.31 25.03
CA SER A 47 -3.57 -2.61 24.49
C SER A 47 -2.36 -3.55 24.58
N ASP A 48 -2.58 -4.80 24.96
CA ASP A 48 -1.58 -5.89 25.03
C ASP A 48 -0.89 -6.21 23.68
N LEU A 49 -1.06 -5.35 22.67
CA LEU A 49 -0.48 -5.42 21.35
C LEU A 49 0.94 -4.82 21.29
N SER A 50 1.62 -4.71 22.45
CA SER A 50 3.05 -4.40 22.48
C SER A 50 3.82 -5.49 21.71
N GLY A 51 4.39 -5.10 20.57
CA GLY A 51 5.10 -6.04 19.70
C GLY A 51 4.34 -6.42 18.41
N ALA A 52 3.35 -5.61 17.99
CA ALA A 52 2.69 -5.84 16.69
C ALA A 52 3.69 -5.86 15.54
N THR A 53 3.62 -6.88 14.70
CA THR A 53 4.40 -6.93 13.47
C THR A 53 3.56 -6.44 12.30
N VAL A 54 3.95 -5.27 11.80
CA VAL A 54 3.24 -4.57 10.72
C VAL A 54 3.92 -4.83 9.38
N PHE A 55 3.16 -5.38 8.44
CA PHE A 55 3.65 -5.59 7.08
C PHE A 55 3.32 -4.38 6.20
N LEU A 56 4.35 -3.56 5.89
CA LEU A 56 4.22 -2.39 5.02
C LEU A 56 4.45 -2.77 3.56
N THR A 57 3.43 -2.62 2.72
CA THR A 57 3.50 -2.87 1.27
C THR A 57 3.17 -1.61 0.46
N THR A 58 3.52 -0.44 0.99
CA THR A 58 3.21 0.87 0.43
C THR A 58 4.27 1.39 -0.54
N GLY A 59 5.39 0.66 -0.67
CA GLY A 59 6.56 1.07 -1.44
C GLY A 59 7.46 2.04 -0.67
N ASN A 60 8.48 2.59 -1.34
CA ASN A 60 9.51 3.41 -0.69
C ASN A 60 9.03 4.81 -0.27
N ARG A 61 7.99 5.35 -0.92
CA ARG A 61 7.51 6.70 -0.64
C ARG A 61 6.60 6.70 0.58
N GLY A 62 6.89 7.56 1.54
CA GLY A 62 6.10 7.72 2.76
C GLY A 62 6.51 6.78 3.89
N LEU A 63 7.62 6.03 3.78
CA LEU A 63 8.14 5.22 4.88
C LEU A 63 8.53 6.10 6.07
N GLU A 64 9.02 7.30 5.82
CA GLU A 64 9.40 8.28 6.84
C GLU A 64 8.25 8.64 7.80
N LEU A 65 7.01 8.51 7.37
CA LEU A 65 5.83 8.76 8.21
C LEU A 65 5.70 7.74 9.36
N PHE A 66 6.22 6.53 9.16
CA PHE A 66 6.11 5.44 10.14
C PHE A 66 7.29 5.40 11.14
N GLU A 67 8.29 6.27 10.99
CA GLU A 67 9.43 6.35 11.90
C GLU A 67 9.04 6.67 13.35
N GLN A 68 7.91 7.30 13.54
CA GLN A 68 7.37 7.63 14.86
C GLN A 68 6.72 6.43 15.57
N CYS A 69 6.38 5.35 14.85
CA CYS A 69 5.69 4.17 15.38
C CYS A 69 6.71 3.18 16.00
N LYS A 70 7.32 3.56 17.11
CA LYS A 70 8.46 2.86 17.74
C LYS A 70 8.08 1.51 18.41
N ARG A 71 6.81 1.29 18.69
CA ARG A 71 6.32 0.06 19.31
C ARG A 71 5.94 -1.02 18.30
N CYS A 72 6.01 -0.72 17.01
CA CYS A 72 5.75 -1.65 15.94
C CYS A 72 7.04 -2.29 15.42
N ASN A 73 7.02 -3.59 15.22
CA ASN A 73 8.03 -4.26 14.41
C ASN A 73 7.61 -4.16 12.94
N PHE A 74 8.50 -3.76 12.05
CA PHE A 74 8.15 -3.58 10.65
C PHE A 74 8.77 -4.64 9.75
N VAL A 75 7.95 -5.25 8.90
CA VAL A 75 8.38 -5.98 7.70
C VAL A 75 7.99 -5.13 6.50
N VAL A 76 8.95 -4.68 5.73
CA VAL A 76 8.75 -3.69 4.67
C VAL A 76 9.06 -4.32 3.31
N ARG A 77 8.06 -4.37 2.43
CA ARG A 77 8.27 -4.85 1.06
C ARG A 77 8.44 -3.66 0.11
N THR A 78 9.55 -3.68 -0.63
CA THR A 78 9.87 -2.69 -1.64
C THR A 78 10.38 -3.36 -2.92
N VAL A 79 10.27 -2.67 -4.05
CA VAL A 79 10.84 -3.16 -5.33
C VAL A 79 12.35 -2.90 -5.37
N ASP A 80 12.74 -1.72 -4.89
CA ASP A 80 14.14 -1.28 -4.83
C ASP A 80 14.53 -1.02 -3.37
N VAL A 81 15.83 -1.13 -3.09
CA VAL A 81 16.35 -0.81 -1.75
C VAL A 81 15.95 0.63 -1.39
N PRO A 82 15.28 0.85 -0.25
CA PRO A 82 14.92 2.20 0.17
C PRO A 82 16.18 3.06 0.33
N LYS A 83 16.21 4.21 -0.32
CA LYS A 83 17.20 5.25 -0.04
C LYS A 83 16.77 5.97 1.24
N LEU A 84 16.93 5.31 2.38
CA LEU A 84 16.70 5.95 3.67
C LEU A 84 17.73 7.04 3.82
N ASN A 85 17.28 8.27 4.08
CA ASN A 85 18.20 9.36 4.39
C ASN A 85 19.05 8.95 5.59
N LYS A 86 20.38 9.02 5.45
CA LYS A 86 21.35 8.59 6.48
C LYS A 86 21.42 9.55 7.68
N SER A 87 20.34 10.23 8.04
CA SER A 87 20.29 10.94 9.30
C SER A 87 20.20 9.92 10.43
N ALA A 88 20.94 10.13 11.50
CA ALA A 88 21.02 9.18 12.62
C ALA A 88 19.67 8.82 13.23
N SER A 89 18.68 9.71 13.12
CA SER A 89 17.31 9.49 13.58
C SER A 89 16.55 8.45 12.73
N VAL A 90 16.76 8.43 11.42
CA VAL A 90 16.11 7.51 10.49
C VAL A 90 16.66 6.08 10.64
N ILE A 91 17.98 5.96 10.81
CA ILE A 91 18.62 4.65 11.01
C ILE A 91 18.11 4.00 12.30
N SER A 92 17.87 4.79 13.36
CA SER A 92 17.40 4.24 14.64
C SER A 92 15.95 3.75 14.60
N ALA A 93 15.08 4.37 13.79
CA ALA A 93 13.67 3.97 13.68
C ALA A 93 13.47 2.66 12.90
N TRP A 94 14.39 2.34 12.00
CA TRP A 94 14.34 1.15 11.14
C TRP A 94 15.39 0.09 11.48
N SER A 95 16.11 0.23 12.63
CA SER A 95 17.16 -0.71 13.04
C SER A 95 16.66 -2.15 13.13
N ASP A 96 15.42 -2.33 13.56
CA ASP A 96 14.81 -3.64 13.78
C ASP A 96 13.85 -4.05 12.64
N ALA A 97 13.74 -3.23 11.59
CA ALA A 97 12.87 -3.52 10.47
C ALA A 97 13.48 -4.56 9.51
N THR A 98 12.67 -5.51 9.08
CA THR A 98 13.03 -6.45 8.03
C THR A 98 12.64 -5.89 6.67
N PHE A 99 13.61 -5.68 5.77
CA PHE A 99 13.36 -5.24 4.41
C PHE A 99 13.35 -6.41 3.43
N LEU A 100 12.25 -6.56 2.70
CA LEU A 100 12.07 -7.57 1.65
C LEU A 100 12.10 -6.87 0.29
N GLN A 101 13.13 -7.16 -0.49
CA GLN A 101 13.22 -6.66 -1.86
C GLN A 101 12.59 -7.66 -2.81
N GLU A 102 11.35 -7.39 -3.21
CA GLU A 102 10.56 -8.33 -4.01
C GLU A 102 9.70 -7.60 -5.05
N ARG A 103 9.50 -8.26 -6.19
CA ARG A 103 8.62 -7.80 -7.26
C ARG A 103 7.57 -8.87 -7.58
N GLY A 104 6.31 -8.44 -7.67
CA GLY A 104 5.21 -9.33 -8.06
C GLY A 104 5.34 -9.89 -9.49
N PRO A 105 4.46 -10.82 -9.87
CA PRO A 105 3.26 -11.21 -9.14
C PRO A 105 3.55 -12.10 -7.92
N PHE A 106 2.68 -11.99 -6.90
CA PHE A 106 2.78 -12.78 -5.68
C PHE A 106 1.68 -13.85 -5.65
N THR A 107 2.02 -15.04 -5.15
CA THR A 107 1.03 -16.12 -4.97
C THR A 107 0.51 -16.12 -3.54
N LEU A 108 -0.72 -16.59 -3.37
CA LEU A 108 -1.35 -16.72 -2.05
C LEU A 108 -0.49 -17.55 -1.08
N GLU A 109 0.07 -18.65 -1.56
CA GLU A 109 0.90 -19.53 -0.75
C GLU A 109 2.14 -18.82 -0.21
N LYS A 110 2.84 -18.05 -1.07
CA LYS A 110 3.99 -17.24 -0.65
C LYS A 110 3.60 -16.19 0.39
N GLU A 111 2.47 -15.51 0.21
CA GLU A 111 1.98 -14.52 1.16
C GLU A 111 1.61 -15.17 2.50
N LEU A 112 0.92 -16.31 2.51
CA LEU A 112 0.59 -17.03 3.73
C LEU A 112 1.84 -17.49 4.49
N ASN A 113 2.85 -17.98 3.77
CA ASN A 113 4.12 -18.40 4.37
C ASN A 113 4.87 -17.20 4.96
N LEU A 114 4.94 -16.09 4.23
CA LEU A 114 5.56 -14.85 4.71
C LEU A 114 4.86 -14.34 5.98
N PHE A 115 3.54 -14.32 6.00
CA PHE A 115 2.77 -13.84 7.15
C PHE A 115 3.04 -14.69 8.40
N ARG A 116 3.12 -16.02 8.23
CA ARG A 116 3.48 -16.94 9.34
C ARG A 116 4.93 -16.77 9.78
N GLN A 117 5.87 -16.72 8.81
CA GLN A 117 7.30 -16.62 9.08
C GLN A 117 7.65 -15.37 9.88
N HIS A 118 7.00 -14.27 9.58
CA HIS A 118 7.25 -12.97 10.24
C HIS A 118 6.22 -12.64 11.32
N ALA A 119 5.32 -13.58 11.66
CA ALA A 119 4.26 -13.37 12.65
C ALA A 119 3.49 -12.06 12.42
N ILE A 120 3.08 -11.80 11.16
CA ILE A 120 2.39 -10.56 10.78
C ILE A 120 1.05 -10.48 11.51
N THR A 121 0.80 -9.35 12.16
CA THR A 121 -0.45 -9.07 12.89
C THR A 121 -1.29 -7.96 12.26
N LEU A 122 -0.71 -7.14 11.38
CA LEU A 122 -1.39 -6.10 10.64
C LEU A 122 -0.77 -5.91 9.26
N LEU A 123 -1.58 -5.78 8.24
CA LEU A 123 -1.15 -5.40 6.88
C LEU A 123 -1.47 -3.93 6.61
N VAL A 124 -0.47 -3.15 6.17
CA VAL A 124 -0.67 -1.79 5.63
C VAL A 124 -0.42 -1.80 4.13
N THR A 125 -1.43 -1.40 3.36
CA THR A 125 -1.34 -1.40 1.89
C THR A 125 -2.14 -0.27 1.27
N LYS A 126 -1.74 0.16 0.06
CA LYS A 126 -2.56 1.05 -0.77
C LYS A 126 -3.60 0.23 -1.52
N ASN A 127 -4.81 0.77 -1.70
CA ASN A 127 -5.81 0.17 -2.60
C ASN A 127 -5.39 0.34 -4.06
N SER A 128 -4.38 -0.42 -4.48
CA SER A 128 -3.81 -0.29 -5.83
C SER A 128 -4.66 -0.92 -6.93
N GLY A 129 -5.55 -1.83 -6.57
CA GLY A 129 -6.30 -2.63 -7.53
C GLY A 129 -5.43 -3.60 -8.31
N GLY A 130 -6.06 -4.49 -9.07
CA GLY A 130 -5.39 -5.48 -9.93
C GLY A 130 -4.89 -6.72 -9.17
N ASP A 131 -4.64 -7.78 -9.94
CA ASP A 131 -4.46 -9.14 -9.41
C ASP A 131 -3.04 -9.42 -8.92
N SER A 132 -2.04 -8.79 -9.54
CA SER A 132 -0.61 -9.10 -9.29
C SER A 132 -0.15 -8.90 -7.84
N THR A 133 -0.90 -8.15 -7.05
CA THR A 133 -0.60 -7.85 -5.64
C THR A 133 -1.79 -8.10 -4.71
N TYR A 134 -2.86 -8.73 -5.20
CA TYR A 134 -4.06 -9.02 -4.41
C TYR A 134 -3.86 -10.15 -3.40
N ALA A 135 -2.95 -11.07 -3.69
CA ALA A 135 -2.68 -12.26 -2.87
C ALA A 135 -2.46 -11.95 -1.37
N LYS A 136 -1.86 -10.81 -1.03
CA LYS A 136 -1.68 -10.37 0.36
C LYS A 136 -3.01 -10.04 1.07
N ILE A 137 -3.98 -9.48 0.33
CA ILE A 137 -5.33 -9.22 0.86
C ILE A 137 -6.04 -10.54 1.15
N GLU A 138 -5.95 -11.49 0.23
CA GLU A 138 -6.52 -12.82 0.41
C GLU A 138 -5.84 -13.57 1.57
N ALA A 139 -4.53 -13.46 1.70
CA ALA A 139 -3.78 -14.05 2.82
C ALA A 139 -4.22 -13.45 4.17
N ALA A 140 -4.34 -12.12 4.24
CA ALA A 140 -4.82 -11.44 5.45
C ALA A 140 -6.24 -11.91 5.82
N ARG A 141 -7.16 -11.99 4.85
CA ARG A 141 -8.52 -12.52 5.05
C ARG A 141 -8.51 -13.94 5.61
N LYS A 142 -7.72 -14.83 5.00
CA LYS A 142 -7.64 -16.26 5.45
C LYS A 142 -7.06 -16.42 6.83
N MET A 143 -6.20 -15.51 7.25
CA MET A 143 -5.57 -15.54 8.57
C MET A 143 -6.28 -14.66 9.60
N GLY A 144 -7.37 -13.97 9.24
CA GLY A 144 -8.08 -13.05 10.12
C GLY A 144 -7.26 -11.83 10.53
N ILE A 145 -6.28 -11.45 9.70
CA ILE A 145 -5.39 -10.32 9.96
C ILE A 145 -6.04 -9.03 9.45
N PRO A 146 -6.16 -7.98 10.29
CA PRO A 146 -6.69 -6.70 9.86
C PRO A 146 -5.81 -6.03 8.80
N VAL A 147 -6.45 -5.28 7.92
CA VAL A 147 -5.80 -4.57 6.82
C VAL A 147 -6.08 -3.08 6.93
N LEU A 148 -5.04 -2.31 7.20
CA LEU A 148 -5.09 -0.85 7.10
C LEU A 148 -4.89 -0.47 5.64
N ILE A 149 -5.99 -0.12 4.97
CA ILE A 149 -6.01 0.12 3.54
C ILE A 149 -6.05 1.62 3.25
N VAL A 150 -5.01 2.10 2.59
CA VAL A 150 -4.91 3.51 2.19
C VAL A 150 -5.68 3.72 0.90
N GLU A 151 -6.65 4.62 0.94
CA GLU A 151 -7.46 4.98 -0.21
C GLU A 151 -6.62 5.60 -1.34
N ARG A 152 -7.23 5.64 -2.52
CA ARG A 152 -6.63 6.34 -3.65
C ARG A 152 -6.85 7.84 -3.49
N PRO A 153 -5.82 8.66 -3.79
CA PRO A 153 -5.99 10.10 -3.75
C PRO A 153 -7.10 10.53 -4.73
N GLN A 154 -7.95 11.43 -4.28
CA GLN A 154 -8.95 12.07 -5.12
C GLN A 154 -8.25 12.92 -6.18
N LEU A 155 -8.35 12.52 -7.42
CA LEU A 155 -7.73 13.20 -8.54
C LEU A 155 -8.75 14.12 -9.22
N LYS A 156 -8.26 15.22 -9.83
CA LYS A 156 -9.13 16.11 -10.62
C LYS A 156 -9.89 15.32 -11.69
N PRO A 157 -11.13 15.70 -11.99
CA PRO A 157 -11.91 15.07 -13.04
C PRO A 157 -11.12 14.98 -14.35
N SER A 158 -11.16 13.84 -14.99
CA SER A 158 -10.55 13.55 -16.28
C SER A 158 -11.25 12.35 -16.87
N ASP A 159 -11.14 12.18 -18.18
CA ASP A 159 -11.57 10.93 -18.79
C ASP A 159 -10.76 9.77 -18.20
N VAL A 160 -11.47 8.75 -17.80
CA VAL A 160 -10.90 7.56 -17.16
C VAL A 160 -11.29 6.34 -17.98
N CYS A 161 -10.34 5.43 -18.15
CA CYS A 161 -10.58 4.12 -18.74
C CYS A 161 -9.92 3.04 -17.88
N SER A 162 -10.35 1.80 -18.08
CA SER A 162 -9.83 0.64 -17.35
C SER A 162 -9.24 -0.43 -18.28
N THR A 163 -9.42 -0.31 -19.57
CA THR A 163 -8.99 -1.29 -20.57
C THR A 163 -8.06 -0.70 -21.64
N VAL A 164 -7.21 -1.55 -22.18
CA VAL A 164 -6.32 -1.17 -23.30
C VAL A 164 -7.13 -0.80 -24.55
N ALA A 165 -8.25 -1.47 -24.79
CA ALA A 165 -9.12 -1.17 -25.93
C ALA A 165 -9.66 0.27 -25.88
N GLU A 166 -10.08 0.74 -24.70
CA GLU A 166 -10.53 2.13 -24.50
C GLU A 166 -9.39 3.13 -24.75
N VAL A 167 -8.16 2.81 -24.32
CA VAL A 167 -6.99 3.64 -24.59
C VAL A 167 -6.73 3.72 -26.09
N MET A 168 -6.74 2.61 -26.80
CA MET A 168 -6.53 2.57 -28.25
C MET A 168 -7.59 3.37 -28.99
N ASN A 169 -8.86 3.26 -28.61
CA ASN A 169 -9.95 4.03 -29.18
C ASN A 169 -9.76 5.53 -28.94
N PHE A 170 -9.27 5.92 -27.80
CA PHE A 170 -8.96 7.33 -27.49
C PHE A 170 -7.81 7.83 -28.39
N VAL A 171 -6.72 7.08 -28.49
CA VAL A 171 -5.56 7.44 -29.32
C VAL A 171 -5.99 7.61 -30.78
N LEU A 172 -6.73 6.65 -31.35
CA LEU A 172 -7.19 6.71 -32.73
C LEU A 172 -8.04 7.96 -33.00
N ARG A 173 -8.91 8.35 -32.08
CA ARG A 173 -9.74 9.56 -32.22
C ARG A 173 -8.94 10.86 -32.20
N HIS A 174 -7.77 10.88 -31.58
CA HIS A 174 -6.98 12.10 -31.40
C HIS A 174 -5.68 12.12 -32.24
N SER A 175 -5.36 11.02 -32.94
CA SER A 175 -4.20 10.93 -33.84
C SER A 175 -4.48 11.40 -35.28
N THR A 176 -5.73 11.75 -35.59
CA THR A 176 -6.17 12.17 -36.92
C THR A 176 -6.17 13.70 -37.10
N LYS A 177 -5.09 14.37 -36.65
CA LYS A 177 -4.84 15.78 -36.97
C LYS A 177 -3.43 15.96 -37.48
#